data_483e1d94bef05e9386c9e0e32c2c40e3
#
_entry.id   483e1d94bef05e9386c9e0e32c2c40e3
#
_cell.length_a   1.000
_cell.length_b   1.000
_cell.length_c   1.000
_cell.angle_alpha   90.00
_cell.angle_beta   90.00
_cell.angle_gamma   90.00
#
_symmetry.space_group_name_H-M   'P 1'
#
loop_
_entity.id
_entity.type
_entity.pdbx_description
1 polymer ?
#
loop_
_entity_poly.entity_id
_entity_poly.type
_entity_poly.pdbx_seq_one_letter_code
_entity_poly.pdbx_strand_id
1 'polypeptide(L)'
;MATPVLVCGSMAFDTIAVFEGRFKEHILADRIQSLSVSFLVPSMRKEYGGCSGNIAYNMNLLGGNPVPVATVGEDAGEYMERLAGLGIDTRRVKVIPDTFTAQCFITTDLDDNQITAFHPGAMSFAADNDLSDADAAWAIVAPDAKEGMFAHAERLHRRGIPFIFDLGQAMPLFDGADLERMLKLAQALTVNDYEAGIVEQRTGRSVADIASTLQAVVVTRLSLIHI
;
A
#
# COMPACT_ATOMS: atom_id res chain seq x y z
N MET A 1 14.71 -10.92 -21.32
CA MET A 1 13.71 -10.76 -20.25
C MET A 1 13.74 -9.28 -19.84
N ALA A 2 12.59 -8.70 -19.47
CA ALA A 2 12.56 -7.34 -18.96
C ALA A 2 13.35 -7.28 -17.63
N THR A 3 14.05 -6.17 -17.39
CA THR A 3 14.83 -5.96 -16.17
C THR A 3 13.86 -5.93 -14.96
N PRO A 4 14.19 -6.57 -13.84
CA PRO A 4 13.31 -6.63 -12.69
C PRO A 4 13.07 -5.24 -12.07
N VAL A 5 11.84 -5.04 -11.57
CA VAL A 5 11.43 -3.88 -10.78
C VAL A 5 10.97 -4.38 -9.42
N LEU A 6 11.62 -3.93 -8.35
CA LEU A 6 11.20 -4.27 -6.99
C LEU A 6 9.95 -3.47 -6.62
N VAL A 7 8.97 -4.13 -6.03
CA VAL A 7 7.75 -3.49 -5.56
C VAL A 7 7.65 -3.71 -4.05
N CYS A 8 8.23 -2.76 -3.29
CA CYS A 8 8.19 -2.77 -1.83
C CYS A 8 6.86 -2.18 -1.37
N GLY A 9 6.11 -2.92 -0.56
CA GLY A 9 4.81 -2.49 -0.06
C GLY A 9 4.02 -3.65 0.55
N SER A 10 2.82 -3.36 1.01
CA SER A 10 1.96 -4.33 1.66
C SER A 10 1.41 -5.39 0.70
N MET A 11 1.18 -6.58 1.22
CA MET A 11 0.27 -7.59 0.69
C MET A 11 -0.80 -7.86 1.74
N ALA A 12 -2.06 -7.89 1.35
CA ALA A 12 -3.20 -8.01 2.26
C ALA A 12 -4.34 -8.80 1.64
N PHE A 13 -5.27 -9.24 2.48
CA PHE A 13 -6.59 -9.68 2.04
C PHE A 13 -7.63 -8.62 2.38
N ASP A 14 -8.52 -8.32 1.44
CA ASP A 14 -9.67 -7.45 1.64
C ASP A 14 -10.94 -8.30 1.71
N THR A 15 -11.55 -8.37 2.89
CA THR A 15 -12.85 -9.01 3.09
C THR A 15 -13.93 -7.94 3.02
N ILE A 16 -14.71 -7.97 1.94
CA ILE A 16 -15.74 -6.99 1.65
C ILE A 16 -17.10 -7.62 1.86
N ALA A 17 -17.86 -7.07 2.81
CA ALA A 17 -19.20 -7.51 3.17
C ALA A 17 -20.22 -6.41 2.83
N VAL A 18 -21.41 -6.80 2.37
CA VAL A 18 -22.49 -5.87 2.05
C VAL A 18 -23.60 -6.04 3.06
N PHE A 19 -23.92 -4.97 3.77
CA PHE A 19 -25.07 -4.85 4.64
C PHE A 19 -26.24 -4.25 3.85
N GLU A 20 -27.32 -5.01 3.68
CA GLU A 20 -28.53 -4.60 2.96
C GLU A 20 -29.45 -3.68 3.78
N GLY A 21 -28.87 -2.74 4.51
CA GLY A 21 -29.52 -1.69 5.32
C GLY A 21 -28.67 -0.43 5.33
N ARG A 22 -28.99 0.49 6.24
CA ARG A 22 -28.24 1.74 6.41
C ARG A 22 -27.68 1.83 7.81
N PHE A 23 -26.39 2.10 7.97
CA PHE A 23 -25.75 2.22 9.28
C PHE A 23 -26.46 3.26 10.18
N LYS A 24 -26.91 4.37 9.62
CA LYS A 24 -27.61 5.43 10.35
C LYS A 24 -28.91 4.97 11.03
N GLU A 25 -29.51 3.86 10.58
CA GLU A 25 -30.73 3.28 11.16
C GLU A 25 -30.43 2.36 12.34
N HIS A 26 -29.17 1.91 12.47
CA HIS A 26 -28.69 0.96 13.50
C HIS A 26 -27.72 1.60 14.50
N ILE A 27 -26.97 2.63 14.09
CA ILE A 27 -26.00 3.34 14.94
C ILE A 27 -26.64 4.64 15.39
N LEU A 28 -27.16 4.67 16.63
CA LEU A 28 -27.78 5.83 17.23
C LEU A 28 -26.71 6.76 17.80
N ALA A 29 -26.64 7.99 17.30
CA ALA A 29 -25.61 8.96 17.69
C ALA A 29 -25.65 9.32 19.19
N ASP A 30 -26.84 9.33 19.80
CA ASP A 30 -27.07 9.60 21.23
C ASP A 30 -26.72 8.42 22.14
N ARG A 31 -26.48 7.23 21.59
CA ARG A 31 -26.14 6.00 22.32
C ARG A 31 -24.76 5.44 21.98
N ILE A 32 -23.91 6.21 21.33
CA ILE A 32 -22.59 5.76 20.88
C ILE A 32 -21.68 5.29 22.02
N GLN A 33 -21.91 5.77 23.24
CA GLN A 33 -21.13 5.38 24.44
C GLN A 33 -21.37 3.93 24.90
N SER A 34 -22.47 3.31 24.46
CA SER A 34 -22.83 1.92 24.78
C SER A 34 -23.18 1.14 23.50
N LEU A 35 -22.38 1.34 22.46
CA LEU A 35 -22.64 0.77 21.15
C LEU A 35 -22.44 -0.76 21.17
N SER A 36 -23.51 -1.50 20.86
CA SER A 36 -23.48 -2.93 20.55
C SER A 36 -24.35 -3.14 19.31
N VAL A 37 -23.72 -3.27 18.16
CA VAL A 37 -24.41 -3.40 16.88
C VAL A 37 -23.95 -4.65 16.17
N SER A 38 -24.90 -5.39 15.58
CA SER A 38 -24.65 -6.54 14.73
C SER A 38 -25.27 -6.30 13.36
N PHE A 39 -24.50 -6.53 12.32
CA PHE A 39 -24.97 -6.44 10.94
C PHE A 39 -25.07 -7.84 10.35
N LEU A 40 -26.25 -8.21 9.82
CA LEU A 40 -26.39 -9.37 8.96
C LEU A 40 -25.93 -8.99 7.56
N VAL A 41 -24.86 -9.64 7.10
CA VAL A 41 -24.27 -9.39 5.78
C VAL A 41 -24.47 -10.63 4.90
N PRO A 42 -25.49 -10.63 4.02
CA PRO A 42 -25.83 -11.80 3.21
C PRO A 42 -24.81 -12.08 2.11
N SER A 43 -24.00 -11.11 1.72
CA SER A 43 -22.95 -11.29 0.74
C SER A 43 -21.58 -10.85 1.26
N MET A 44 -20.57 -11.66 0.97
CA MET A 44 -19.19 -11.40 1.35
C MET A 44 -18.26 -11.92 0.26
N ARG A 45 -17.19 -11.19 -0.03
CA ARG A 45 -16.12 -11.64 -0.93
C ARG A 45 -14.76 -11.36 -0.31
N LYS A 46 -13.79 -12.21 -0.62
CA LYS A 46 -12.38 -12.04 -0.26
C LYS A 46 -11.61 -11.69 -1.52
N GLU A 47 -10.88 -10.59 -1.47
CA GLU A 47 -10.08 -10.09 -2.58
C GLU A 47 -8.60 -10.07 -2.20
N TYR A 48 -7.74 -10.18 -3.20
CA TYR A 48 -6.31 -10.00 -3.04
C TYR A 48 -5.99 -8.51 -3.05
N GLY A 49 -5.50 -7.99 -1.94
CA GLY A 49 -5.23 -6.58 -1.70
C GLY A 49 -3.77 -6.30 -1.40
N GLY A 50 -3.52 -5.09 -0.91
CA GLY A 50 -2.18 -4.58 -0.63
C GLY A 50 -1.48 -3.97 -1.84
N CYS A 51 -0.71 -2.91 -1.57
CA CYS A 51 -0.12 -2.10 -2.65
C CYS A 51 0.89 -2.90 -3.48
N SER A 52 1.79 -3.66 -2.84
CA SER A 52 2.79 -4.45 -3.56
C SER A 52 2.15 -5.50 -4.47
N GLY A 53 1.16 -6.24 -3.97
CA GLY A 53 0.47 -7.26 -4.74
C GLY A 53 -0.26 -6.69 -5.95
N ASN A 54 -1.00 -5.60 -5.76
CA ASN A 54 -1.76 -4.94 -6.81
C ASN A 54 -0.86 -4.29 -7.88
N ILE A 55 0.23 -3.63 -7.48
CA ILE A 55 1.19 -3.04 -8.41
C ILE A 55 1.89 -4.15 -9.21
N ALA A 56 2.33 -5.22 -8.55
CA ALA A 56 2.98 -6.35 -9.21
C ALA A 56 2.04 -7.02 -10.22
N TYR A 57 0.78 -7.24 -9.87
CA TYR A 57 -0.22 -7.79 -10.77
C TYR A 57 -0.39 -6.91 -12.03
N ASN A 58 -0.63 -5.62 -11.85
CA ASN A 58 -0.85 -4.70 -12.97
C ASN A 58 0.41 -4.54 -13.84
N MET A 59 1.60 -4.45 -13.23
CA MET A 59 2.86 -4.37 -13.96
C MET A 59 3.09 -5.64 -14.80
N ASN A 60 2.78 -6.82 -14.27
CA ASN A 60 2.88 -8.08 -15.00
C ASN A 60 1.95 -8.11 -16.20
N LEU A 61 0.70 -7.65 -16.06
CA LEU A 61 -0.25 -7.54 -17.18
C LEU A 61 0.24 -6.61 -18.29
N LEU A 62 1.01 -5.59 -17.95
CA LEU A 62 1.63 -4.66 -18.90
C LEU A 62 2.93 -5.20 -19.51
N GLY A 63 3.32 -6.45 -19.21
CA GLY A 63 4.55 -7.08 -19.72
C GLY A 63 5.82 -6.69 -18.97
N GLY A 64 5.71 -6.05 -17.79
CA GLY A 64 6.82 -5.78 -16.91
C GLY A 64 7.29 -7.03 -16.16
N ASN A 65 8.38 -6.88 -15.39
CA ASN A 65 8.94 -7.94 -14.56
C ASN A 65 8.96 -7.52 -13.08
N PRO A 66 7.80 -7.53 -12.39
CA PRO A 66 7.70 -7.15 -10.99
C PRO A 66 8.26 -8.22 -10.06
N VAL A 67 8.93 -7.78 -9.00
CA VAL A 67 9.37 -8.62 -7.89
C VAL A 67 8.81 -8.00 -6.60
N PRO A 68 7.67 -8.48 -6.08
CA PRO A 68 7.12 -7.98 -4.83
C PRO A 68 8.07 -8.23 -3.65
N VAL A 69 8.25 -7.19 -2.84
CA VAL A 69 8.99 -7.20 -1.59
C VAL A 69 8.00 -6.90 -0.47
N ALA A 70 7.54 -7.92 0.20
CA ALA A 70 6.47 -7.83 1.19
C ALA A 70 6.66 -8.85 2.31
N THR A 71 5.88 -8.72 3.36
CA THR A 71 5.73 -9.73 4.42
C THR A 71 4.30 -10.22 4.47
N VAL A 72 4.12 -11.52 4.63
CA VAL A 72 2.82 -12.18 4.71
C VAL A 72 2.80 -13.16 5.88
N GLY A 73 1.63 -13.52 6.35
CA GLY A 73 1.45 -14.55 7.37
C GLY A 73 1.38 -15.96 6.78
N GLU A 74 1.18 -16.95 7.66
CA GLU A 74 1.06 -18.36 7.28
C GLU A 74 -0.20 -18.68 6.46
N ASP A 75 -1.19 -17.79 6.50
CA ASP A 75 -2.43 -17.86 5.74
C ASP A 75 -2.33 -17.40 4.28
N ALA A 76 -1.14 -16.97 3.83
CA ALA A 76 -0.94 -16.39 2.50
C ALA A 76 -0.85 -17.43 1.35
N GLY A 77 -0.97 -18.72 1.62
CA GLY A 77 -0.74 -19.79 0.62
C GLY A 77 -1.47 -19.55 -0.70
N GLU A 78 -2.77 -19.26 -0.64
CA GLU A 78 -3.60 -19.00 -1.82
C GLU A 78 -3.11 -17.77 -2.61
N TYR A 79 -2.68 -16.72 -1.91
CA TYR A 79 -2.15 -15.51 -2.57
C TYR A 79 -0.83 -15.80 -3.28
N MET A 80 0.07 -16.55 -2.62
CA MET A 80 1.36 -16.93 -3.20
C MET A 80 1.18 -17.83 -4.43
N GLU A 81 0.28 -18.80 -4.37
CA GLU A 81 -0.07 -19.66 -5.51
C GLU A 81 -0.63 -18.85 -6.68
N ARG A 82 -1.49 -17.87 -6.43
CA ARG A 82 -2.00 -16.96 -7.46
C ARG A 82 -0.88 -16.19 -8.15
N LEU A 83 0.02 -15.57 -7.40
CA LEU A 83 1.13 -14.80 -7.99
C LEU A 83 2.07 -15.70 -8.79
N ALA A 84 2.39 -16.88 -8.27
CA ALA A 84 3.20 -17.88 -8.97
C ALA A 84 2.53 -18.37 -10.27
N GLY A 85 1.21 -18.59 -10.24
CA GLY A 85 0.43 -18.95 -11.43
C GLY A 85 0.42 -17.87 -12.52
N LEU A 86 0.62 -16.61 -12.14
CA LEU A 86 0.79 -15.48 -13.06
C LEU A 86 2.25 -15.30 -13.53
N GLY A 87 3.18 -16.12 -13.06
CA GLY A 87 4.61 -16.02 -13.38
C GLY A 87 5.33 -14.88 -12.65
N ILE A 88 4.74 -14.32 -11.59
CA ILE A 88 5.35 -13.27 -10.78
C ILE A 88 6.34 -13.92 -9.80
N ASP A 89 7.56 -13.39 -9.75
CA ASP A 89 8.62 -13.88 -8.87
C ASP A 89 8.37 -13.44 -7.42
N THR A 90 8.02 -14.39 -6.57
CA THR A 90 7.68 -14.15 -5.16
C THR A 90 8.83 -14.41 -4.16
N ARG A 91 10.06 -14.65 -4.65
CA ARG A 91 11.22 -14.98 -3.79
C ARG A 91 11.55 -13.96 -2.69
N ARG A 92 11.03 -12.72 -2.80
CA ARG A 92 11.21 -11.65 -1.81
C ARG A 92 9.95 -11.38 -0.98
N VAL A 93 8.96 -12.24 -1.07
CA VAL A 93 7.84 -12.25 -0.14
C VAL A 93 8.21 -13.16 1.02
N LYS A 94 8.35 -12.57 2.21
CA LYS A 94 8.77 -13.28 3.41
C LYS A 94 7.53 -13.72 4.21
N VAL A 95 7.45 -15.01 4.52
CA VAL A 95 6.42 -15.53 5.44
C VAL A 95 6.89 -15.32 6.88
N ILE A 96 6.05 -14.70 7.69
CA ILE A 96 6.28 -14.48 9.13
C ILE A 96 5.49 -15.54 9.90
N PRO A 97 6.15 -16.39 10.70
CA PRO A 97 5.47 -17.43 11.47
C PRO A 97 4.56 -16.83 12.55
N ASP A 98 3.56 -17.61 12.96
CA ASP A 98 2.62 -17.28 14.04
C ASP A 98 1.89 -15.93 13.84
N THR A 99 1.76 -15.48 12.59
CA THR A 99 1.03 -14.25 12.24
C THR A 99 0.07 -14.48 11.09
N PHE A 100 -0.95 -13.63 11.00
CA PHE A 100 -1.80 -13.52 9.81
C PHE A 100 -1.20 -12.50 8.81
N THR A 101 -1.47 -12.70 7.53
CA THR A 101 -1.31 -11.66 6.51
C THR A 101 -2.15 -10.45 6.89
N ALA A 102 -1.75 -9.25 6.47
CA ALA A 102 -2.56 -8.06 6.70
C ALA A 102 -3.97 -8.27 6.14
N GLN A 103 -4.99 -7.83 6.89
CA GLN A 103 -6.39 -8.02 6.53
C GLN A 103 -7.19 -6.74 6.72
N CYS A 104 -7.99 -6.40 5.73
CA CYS A 104 -8.94 -5.32 5.77
C CYS A 104 -10.36 -5.90 5.77
N PHE A 105 -11.13 -5.65 6.84
CA PHE A 105 -12.53 -6.04 6.93
C PHE A 105 -13.38 -4.80 6.64
N ILE A 106 -14.07 -4.81 5.51
CA ILE A 106 -14.84 -3.67 5.01
C ILE A 106 -16.31 -4.07 4.97
N THR A 107 -17.16 -3.36 5.70
CA THR A 107 -18.60 -3.51 5.58
C THR A 107 -19.16 -2.25 4.95
N THR A 108 -19.90 -2.40 3.86
CA THR A 108 -20.57 -1.30 3.14
C THR A 108 -22.07 -1.36 3.39
N ASP A 109 -22.73 -0.20 3.43
CA ASP A 109 -24.18 -0.09 3.50
C ASP A 109 -24.81 0.37 2.17
N LEU A 110 -26.14 0.53 2.12
CA LEU A 110 -26.87 0.93 0.90
C LEU A 110 -26.63 2.40 0.50
N ASP A 111 -26.05 3.21 1.37
CA ASP A 111 -25.70 4.61 1.09
C ASP A 111 -24.18 4.74 0.78
N ASP A 112 -23.50 3.63 0.45
CA ASP A 112 -22.04 3.52 0.19
C ASP A 112 -21.16 3.96 1.38
N ASN A 113 -21.70 4.03 2.60
CA ASN A 113 -20.89 4.24 3.79
C ASN A 113 -20.10 2.97 4.10
N GLN A 114 -18.92 3.13 4.69
CA GLN A 114 -18.02 2.03 5.03
C GLN A 114 -17.64 2.05 6.50
N ILE A 115 -17.67 0.86 7.11
CA ILE A 115 -17.01 0.59 8.39
C ILE A 115 -15.86 -0.35 8.09
N THR A 116 -14.64 0.09 8.41
CA THR A 116 -13.42 -0.65 8.10
C THR A 116 -12.65 -0.96 9.37
N ALA A 117 -12.25 -2.23 9.53
CA ALA A 117 -11.28 -2.65 10.52
C ALA A 117 -10.04 -3.19 9.79
N PHE A 118 -8.87 -2.67 10.11
CA PHE A 118 -7.61 -3.09 9.51
C PHE A 118 -6.73 -3.78 10.54
N HIS A 119 -6.30 -5.00 10.22
CA HIS A 119 -5.33 -5.77 10.97
C HIS A 119 -4.00 -5.80 10.21
N PRO A 120 -2.92 -5.17 10.71
CA PRO A 120 -1.66 -5.10 9.98
C PRO A 120 -0.92 -6.44 9.89
N GLY A 121 -1.07 -7.32 10.88
CA GLY A 121 -0.45 -8.65 10.87
C GLY A 121 1.03 -8.62 10.49
N ALA A 122 1.40 -9.49 9.56
CA ALA A 122 2.77 -9.62 9.06
C ALA A 122 3.34 -8.34 8.43
N MET A 123 2.50 -7.41 7.96
CA MET A 123 2.94 -6.10 7.45
C MET A 123 3.79 -5.33 8.48
N SER A 124 3.56 -5.54 9.77
CA SER A 124 4.35 -4.92 10.85
C SER A 124 5.83 -5.33 10.84
N PHE A 125 6.19 -6.39 10.12
CA PHE A 125 7.55 -6.91 9.98
C PHE A 125 8.20 -6.52 8.63
N ALA A 126 7.62 -5.60 7.89
CA ALA A 126 8.14 -5.21 6.56
C ALA A 126 9.62 -4.79 6.57
N ALA A 127 10.08 -4.17 7.67
CA ALA A 127 11.49 -3.82 7.85
C ALA A 127 12.45 -5.03 7.88
N ASP A 128 11.97 -6.24 8.08
CA ASP A 128 12.79 -7.46 8.17
C ASP A 128 13.18 -8.02 6.78
N ASN A 129 12.61 -7.49 5.70
CA ASN A 129 12.99 -7.90 4.35
C ASN A 129 14.39 -7.44 4.02
N ASP A 130 15.27 -8.38 3.67
CA ASP A 130 16.64 -8.07 3.23
C ASP A 130 16.68 -7.75 1.73
N LEU A 131 17.35 -6.66 1.39
CA LEU A 131 17.62 -6.20 0.03
C LEU A 131 19.11 -6.08 -0.25
N SER A 132 19.97 -6.68 0.57
CA SER A 132 21.43 -6.58 0.46
C SER A 132 21.97 -7.17 -0.85
N ASP A 133 21.32 -8.18 -1.41
CA ASP A 133 21.62 -8.84 -2.67
C ASP A 133 20.70 -8.39 -3.82
N ALA A 134 19.89 -7.36 -3.61
CA ALA A 134 18.92 -6.91 -4.61
C ALA A 134 19.63 -6.36 -5.87
N ASP A 135 19.15 -6.78 -7.03
CA ASP A 135 19.52 -6.28 -8.35
C ASP A 135 18.25 -5.98 -9.14
N ALA A 136 18.05 -4.71 -9.46
CA ALA A 136 16.89 -4.23 -10.18
C ALA A 136 17.19 -2.89 -10.86
N ALA A 137 16.49 -2.60 -11.95
CA ALA A 137 16.62 -1.31 -12.65
C ALA A 137 15.99 -0.17 -11.86
N TRP A 138 14.85 -0.47 -11.23
CA TRP A 138 14.05 0.47 -10.44
C TRP A 138 13.36 -0.25 -9.29
N ALA A 139 12.91 0.53 -8.34
CA ALA A 139 12.00 0.05 -7.30
C ALA A 139 10.82 1.03 -7.13
N ILE A 140 9.76 0.54 -6.49
CA ILE A 140 8.66 1.34 -5.96
C ILE A 140 8.64 1.10 -4.45
N VAL A 141 8.60 2.17 -3.66
CA VAL A 141 8.34 2.12 -2.22
C VAL A 141 6.92 2.63 -2.03
N ALA A 142 5.99 1.70 -1.96
CA ALA A 142 4.56 1.89 -1.84
C ALA A 142 4.11 1.73 -0.37
N PRO A 143 2.85 2.09 -0.04
CA PRO A 143 2.33 2.01 1.32
C PRO A 143 2.56 0.67 2.02
N ASP A 144 3.17 0.77 3.21
CA ASP A 144 3.50 -0.34 4.11
C ASP A 144 3.61 0.19 5.55
N ALA A 145 4.06 -0.62 6.49
CA ALA A 145 4.50 -0.12 7.79
C ALA A 145 5.59 0.94 7.61
N LYS A 146 5.48 2.05 8.34
CA LYS A 146 6.38 3.22 8.20
C LYS A 146 7.85 2.83 8.30
N GLU A 147 8.20 2.00 9.28
CA GLU A 147 9.56 1.50 9.50
C GLU A 147 10.05 0.66 8.32
N GLY A 148 9.15 -0.12 7.71
CA GLY A 148 9.42 -0.90 6.50
C GLY A 148 9.72 0.00 5.31
N MET A 149 8.91 1.02 5.09
CA MET A 149 9.11 1.99 4.00
C MET A 149 10.48 2.69 4.11
N PHE A 150 10.87 3.13 5.31
CA PHE A 150 12.19 3.71 5.54
C PHE A 150 13.32 2.70 5.32
N ALA A 151 13.18 1.50 5.88
CA ALA A 151 14.20 0.47 5.75
C ALA A 151 14.44 0.10 4.27
N HIS A 152 13.37 -0.04 3.48
CA HIS A 152 13.46 -0.30 2.05
C HIS A 152 14.11 0.88 1.31
N ALA A 153 13.66 2.11 1.54
CA ALA A 153 14.22 3.30 0.90
C ALA A 153 15.73 3.44 1.15
N GLU A 154 16.19 3.25 2.39
CA GLU A 154 17.60 3.33 2.75
C GLU A 154 18.42 2.20 2.16
N ARG A 155 17.89 0.97 2.12
CA ARG A 155 18.57 -0.18 1.50
C ARG A 155 18.72 0.00 -0.01
N LEU A 156 17.65 0.46 -0.68
CA LEU A 156 17.68 0.77 -2.12
C LEU A 156 18.68 1.87 -2.42
N HIS A 157 18.65 2.95 -1.65
CA HIS A 157 19.60 4.07 -1.81
C HIS A 157 21.07 3.61 -1.65
N ARG A 158 21.38 2.83 -0.60
CA ARG A 158 22.74 2.26 -0.41
C ARG A 158 23.17 1.35 -1.56
N ARG A 159 22.23 0.67 -2.21
CA ARG A 159 22.48 -0.18 -3.36
C ARG A 159 22.57 0.59 -4.69
N GLY A 160 22.28 1.89 -4.69
CA GLY A 160 22.21 2.70 -5.90
C GLY A 160 21.02 2.33 -6.81
N ILE A 161 19.99 1.67 -6.26
CA ILE A 161 18.76 1.33 -7.00
C ILE A 161 17.81 2.53 -6.90
N PRO A 162 17.47 3.19 -8.02
CA PRO A 162 16.53 4.31 -8.02
C PRO A 162 15.13 3.82 -7.68
N PHE A 163 14.35 4.66 -6.97
CA PHE A 163 12.99 4.28 -6.63
C PHE A 163 11.99 5.43 -6.72
N ILE A 164 10.74 5.05 -6.97
CA ILE A 164 9.56 5.90 -6.88
C ILE A 164 9.04 5.81 -5.46
N PHE A 165 8.84 6.94 -4.80
CA PHE A 165 8.15 7.01 -3.53
C PHE A 165 6.67 7.24 -3.77
N ASP A 166 5.84 6.29 -3.33
CA ASP A 166 4.38 6.36 -3.33
C ASP A 166 3.89 6.39 -1.88
N LEU A 167 3.32 7.50 -1.50
CA LEU A 167 2.88 7.73 -0.13
C LEU A 167 1.53 7.10 0.18
N GLY A 168 0.57 7.27 -0.73
CA GLY A 168 -0.76 6.68 -0.67
C GLY A 168 -1.38 6.68 0.73
N GLN A 169 -1.89 5.56 1.14
CA GLN A 169 -2.56 5.37 2.45
C GLN A 169 -1.63 5.51 3.66
N ALA A 170 -0.30 5.51 3.48
CA ALA A 170 0.66 5.72 4.57
C ALA A 170 0.82 7.21 4.95
N MET A 171 0.25 8.14 4.16
CA MET A 171 0.33 9.58 4.38
C MET A 171 0.08 10.02 5.83
N PRO A 172 -0.91 9.52 6.58
CA PRO A 172 -1.14 9.93 7.96
C PRO A 172 0.03 9.67 8.90
N LEU A 173 0.88 8.68 8.60
CA LEU A 173 2.00 8.24 9.43
C LEU A 173 3.26 9.11 9.28
N PHE A 174 3.36 9.94 8.22
CA PHE A 174 4.54 10.71 7.89
C PHE A 174 4.40 12.16 8.32
N ASP A 175 5.30 12.67 9.13
CA ASP A 175 5.43 14.10 9.40
C ASP A 175 6.32 14.80 8.32
N GLY A 176 6.53 16.11 8.48
CA GLY A 176 7.33 16.88 7.52
C GLY A 176 8.79 16.44 7.45
N ALA A 177 9.40 16.05 8.59
CA ALA A 177 10.78 15.57 8.64
C ALA A 177 10.91 14.20 7.97
N ASP A 178 9.93 13.32 8.17
CA ASP A 178 9.84 12.03 7.51
C ASP A 178 9.76 12.17 5.99
N LEU A 179 8.87 13.05 5.52
CA LEU A 179 8.72 13.34 4.08
C LEU A 179 10.02 13.87 3.48
N GLU A 180 10.67 14.85 4.12
CA GLU A 180 11.95 15.37 3.65
C GLU A 180 13.05 14.30 3.61
N ARG A 181 13.05 13.36 4.57
CA ARG A 181 13.99 12.22 4.57
C ARG A 181 13.74 11.31 3.38
N MET A 182 12.49 10.94 3.11
CA MET A 182 12.14 10.08 1.97
C MET A 182 12.43 10.76 0.63
N LEU A 183 12.07 12.04 0.48
CA LEU A 183 12.33 12.82 -0.74
C LEU A 183 13.82 12.97 -1.06
N LYS A 184 14.71 12.99 -0.06
CA LYS A 184 16.17 12.99 -0.27
C LYS A 184 16.71 11.66 -0.81
N LEU A 185 16.02 10.56 -0.56
CA LEU A 185 16.44 9.21 -0.99
C LEU A 185 15.82 8.83 -2.33
N ALA A 186 14.60 9.29 -2.61
CA ALA A 186 13.83 8.95 -3.79
C ALA A 186 14.32 9.65 -5.06
N GLN A 187 14.07 9.05 -6.23
CA GLN A 187 14.26 9.67 -7.53
C GLN A 187 12.98 10.23 -8.11
N ALA A 188 11.84 9.68 -7.72
CA ALA A 188 10.54 10.17 -8.15
C ALA A 188 9.51 10.09 -7.01
N LEU A 189 8.48 10.92 -7.11
CA LEU A 189 7.33 10.95 -6.20
C LEU A 189 6.06 10.73 -7.00
N THR A 190 5.16 9.90 -6.49
CA THR A 190 3.78 9.80 -6.98
C THR A 190 2.80 10.07 -5.86
N VAL A 191 1.83 10.94 -6.12
CA VAL A 191 0.79 11.36 -5.18
C VAL A 191 -0.48 11.70 -5.95
N ASN A 192 -1.63 11.68 -5.28
CA ASN A 192 -2.82 12.33 -5.82
C ASN A 192 -2.82 13.84 -5.45
N ASP A 193 -3.81 14.59 -5.93
CA ASP A 193 -3.91 16.04 -5.70
C ASP A 193 -4.13 16.40 -4.22
N TYR A 194 -4.86 15.58 -3.47
CA TYR A 194 -5.04 15.76 -2.02
C TYR A 194 -3.73 15.48 -1.25
N GLU A 195 -3.05 14.40 -1.56
CA GLU A 195 -1.76 14.03 -0.98
C GLU A 195 -0.69 15.08 -1.30
N ALA A 196 -0.67 15.62 -2.52
CA ALA A 196 0.21 16.71 -2.92
C ALA A 196 0.04 17.93 -2.00
N GLY A 197 -1.20 18.34 -1.72
CA GLY A 197 -1.48 19.44 -0.79
C GLY A 197 -0.98 19.18 0.63
N ILE A 198 -1.09 17.93 1.11
CA ILE A 198 -0.54 17.56 2.44
C ILE A 198 0.99 17.58 2.43
N VAL A 199 1.63 17.09 1.37
CA VAL A 199 3.10 17.15 1.23
C VAL A 199 3.57 18.60 1.28
N GLU A 200 2.94 19.51 0.53
CA GLU A 200 3.26 20.93 0.55
C GLU A 200 3.10 21.54 1.96
N GLN A 201 1.98 21.23 2.61
CA GLN A 201 1.70 21.74 3.95
C GLN A 201 2.73 21.26 4.99
N ARG A 202 3.10 19.97 4.95
CA ARG A 202 4.00 19.36 5.94
C ARG A 202 5.47 19.70 5.70
N THR A 203 5.89 19.84 4.45
CA THR A 203 7.29 20.16 4.10
C THR A 203 7.56 21.65 4.00
N GLY A 204 6.51 22.46 3.84
CA GLY A 204 6.65 23.91 3.55
C GLY A 204 7.21 24.20 2.14
N ARG A 205 7.25 23.20 1.25
CA ARG A 205 7.75 23.31 -0.13
C ARG A 205 6.62 23.06 -1.11
N SER A 206 6.57 23.82 -2.20
CA SER A 206 5.63 23.53 -3.27
C SER A 206 5.98 22.24 -4.02
N VAL A 207 4.98 21.61 -4.67
CA VAL A 207 5.23 20.45 -5.55
C VAL A 207 6.24 20.81 -6.64
N ALA A 208 6.23 22.07 -7.15
CA ALA A 208 7.19 22.54 -8.13
C ALA A 208 8.63 22.60 -7.58
N ASP A 209 8.80 23.05 -6.32
CA ASP A 209 10.10 23.04 -5.65
C ASP A 209 10.61 21.61 -5.44
N ILE A 210 9.72 20.69 -5.03
CA ILE A 210 10.06 19.28 -4.86
C ILE A 210 10.46 18.68 -6.22
N ALA A 211 9.68 18.95 -7.28
CA ALA A 211 9.96 18.46 -8.63
C ALA A 211 11.32 18.95 -9.17
N SER A 212 11.78 20.14 -8.76
CA SER A 212 13.11 20.63 -9.16
C SER A 212 14.28 19.80 -8.59
N THR A 213 14.03 19.01 -7.55
CA THR A 213 15.04 18.16 -6.87
C THR A 213 14.93 16.67 -7.20
N LEU A 214 13.86 16.25 -7.85
CA LEU A 214 13.61 14.87 -8.27
C LEU A 214 13.69 14.72 -9.79
N GLN A 215 13.83 13.49 -10.28
CA GLN A 215 13.74 13.20 -11.72
C GLN A 215 12.31 13.36 -12.26
N ALA A 216 11.30 13.03 -11.43
CA ALA A 216 9.89 13.18 -11.78
C ALA A 216 9.01 13.33 -10.54
N VAL A 217 7.92 14.08 -10.70
CA VAL A 217 6.78 14.08 -9.79
C VAL A 217 5.53 13.83 -10.61
N VAL A 218 4.75 12.84 -10.22
CA VAL A 218 3.47 12.50 -10.85
C VAL A 218 2.35 12.84 -9.89
N VAL A 219 1.47 13.75 -10.28
CA VAL A 219 0.27 14.10 -9.51
C VAL A 219 -0.95 13.57 -10.26
N THR A 220 -1.61 12.54 -9.72
CA THR A 220 -2.84 11.98 -10.29
C THR A 220 -4.05 12.83 -9.91
N ARG A 221 -4.97 13.01 -10.86
CA ARG A 221 -6.20 13.78 -10.67
C ARG A 221 -7.39 12.98 -11.17
N LEU A 222 -8.22 12.49 -10.28
CA LEU A 222 -9.38 11.66 -10.64
C LEU A 222 -10.36 12.38 -11.57
N SER A 223 -10.52 13.70 -11.42
CA SER A 223 -11.40 14.51 -12.26
C SER A 223 -10.97 14.62 -13.73
N LEU A 224 -9.77 14.23 -14.08
CA LEU A 224 -9.23 14.30 -15.45
C LEU A 224 -9.28 12.96 -16.19
N ILE A 225 -9.74 11.89 -15.53
CA ILE A 225 -9.77 10.55 -16.14
C ILE A 225 -10.84 10.42 -17.25
N HIS A 226 -11.75 11.38 -17.36
CA HIS A 226 -12.82 11.41 -18.33
C HIS A 226 -12.62 12.44 -19.47
N ILE A 227 -11.41 12.91 -19.65
CA ILE A 227 -11.06 13.83 -20.75
C ILE A 227 -10.78 13.07 -22.05
#